data_4b8683d6ca6ca191f21e636157b43b1f
#
_entry.id   4b8683d6ca6ca191f21e636157b43b1f
#
_cell.length_a   1.000
_cell.length_b   1.000
_cell.length_c   1.000
_cell.angle_alpha   90.00
_cell.angle_beta   90.00
_cell.angle_gamma   90.00
#
_symmetry.space_group_name_H-M   'P 1'
#
loop_
_entity.id
_entity.type
_entity.pdbx_description
1 polymer ?
#
loop_
_entity_poly.entity_id
_entity_poly.type
_entity_poly.pdbx_seq_one_letter_code
_entity_poly.pdbx_strand_id
1 'polypeptide(L)'
;TMLSFVVLLLVACGNDGDTGTDDDATDDDTTGDVTDTVTGTYSLHIGGYDWGPAVDTVFVDFSETLDEVPTDAITISETKQVTDWTDDSFPVVEATFDLEITAAYFVNEENEETTDPTNRVAFEIAVDPNTANPLLYTMTTGRNTWSDPYYLTIALAEGSSLLVGGNEVTNLEINQEPTEKITVADDFEMDNFETSNGTLYDYAHYSPEEDSDTLLVWLHGGGEGKGEGIVGTDPSIVLLANKASVFSTEDFQEAVGNMHIFAPQSPTMWLDMDGEGTYTTDGTSVYEESLKELIDHYKEEVGAEKVILAGPSNGGYMTLRMAVLYPEDYDALIPICHGYRSEWLTDEQLDSIKNIPMFFIYADSDEVLIPAENSIPVIQRLRDLGAEEVKVSSTDIVEDTSGNYKGEDGNPYLYNGHWSWIYFFNNESFDNDDNTAIFDWIKIQNDD
;
A
#
# COMPACT_ATOMS: atom_id res chain seq x y z
N THR A 1 -10.73 29.79 26.27
CA THR A 1 -10.16 30.57 27.34
C THR A 1 -9.51 29.67 28.39
N MET A 2 -8.28 29.61 28.39
CA MET A 2 -7.27 29.64 29.44
C MET A 2 -6.05 28.82 29.09
N LEU A 3 -5.02 29.57 28.69
CA LEU A 3 -3.62 29.12 28.64
C LEU A 3 -3.17 28.77 30.05
N SER A 4 -2.37 27.72 30.20
CA SER A 4 -1.45 27.62 31.34
C SER A 4 -0.10 27.15 30.85
N PHE A 5 0.82 28.09 30.79
CA PHE A 5 2.26 27.91 30.69
C PHE A 5 2.80 27.26 31.96
N VAL A 6 3.66 26.27 31.84
CA VAL A 6 4.56 25.87 32.92
C VAL A 6 6.00 26.15 32.46
N VAL A 7 6.64 27.03 33.21
CA VAL A 7 8.02 27.47 33.04
C VAL A 7 8.95 26.52 33.77
N LEU A 8 9.97 26.03 33.07
CA LEU A 8 11.07 25.25 33.65
C LEU A 8 12.08 26.20 34.29
N LEU A 9 12.37 26.04 35.56
CA LEU A 9 13.47 26.72 36.25
C LEU A 9 14.67 25.77 36.35
N LEU A 10 15.77 26.17 35.71
CA LEU A 10 17.12 25.67 35.96
C LEU A 10 17.67 26.29 37.27
N VAL A 11 18.20 25.44 38.15
CA VAL A 11 19.11 25.88 39.21
C VAL A 11 20.37 25.02 39.14
N ALA A 12 21.48 25.68 38.85
CA ALA A 12 22.84 25.18 38.99
C ALA A 12 23.45 25.72 40.27
N CYS A 13 24.27 24.95 40.95
CA CYS A 13 25.39 25.26 41.84
C CYS A 13 25.76 23.97 42.60
N GLY A 14 26.96 23.47 42.72
CA GLY A 14 28.30 24.00 42.68
C GLY A 14 29.09 23.43 43.81
N ASN A 15 30.12 22.70 43.50
CA ASN A 15 31.43 22.47 44.10
C ASN A 15 31.59 22.39 45.64
N ASP A 16 32.25 21.37 46.17
CA ASP A 16 33.57 21.37 46.72
C ASP A 16 33.93 20.03 47.38
N GLY A 17 35.12 19.60 47.13
CA GLY A 17 35.90 18.49 47.47
C GLY A 17 36.20 18.23 48.94
N ASP A 18 36.71 17.08 49.26
CA ASP A 18 38.00 16.88 49.97
C ASP A 18 38.41 15.39 49.95
N THR A 19 39.67 15.20 50.03
CA THR A 19 40.58 14.10 49.97
C THR A 19 40.49 13.07 51.14
N GLY A 20 40.85 11.78 50.84
CA GLY A 20 41.38 10.89 51.89
C GLY A 20 41.38 9.39 51.66
N THR A 21 42.47 8.90 51.06
CA THR A 21 43.30 7.71 51.35
C THR A 21 42.64 6.31 51.60
N ASP A 22 43.11 5.39 50.74
CA ASP A 22 43.52 3.98 50.91
C ASP A 22 42.78 3.09 51.91
N ASP A 23 42.21 1.96 51.36
CA ASP A 23 42.73 0.63 51.72
C ASP A 23 42.20 -0.45 50.76
N ASP A 24 43.12 -1.33 50.44
CA ASP A 24 43.10 -2.49 49.63
C ASP A 24 42.13 -3.57 50.14
N ALA A 25 41.17 -3.99 49.33
CA ALA A 25 40.52 -5.28 49.45
C ALA A 25 40.06 -5.74 48.06
N THR A 26 40.87 -6.65 47.51
CA THR A 26 40.48 -7.49 46.36
C THR A 26 39.28 -8.35 46.73
N ASP A 27 38.12 -7.96 46.24
CA ASP A 27 36.99 -8.89 46.13
C ASP A 27 36.69 -9.03 44.64
N ASP A 28 37.02 -10.22 44.12
CA ASP A 28 36.71 -10.65 42.74
C ASP A 28 35.21 -11.05 42.71
N ASP A 29 34.37 -10.05 42.68
CA ASP A 29 32.94 -10.22 42.41
C ASP A 29 32.65 -9.81 40.96
N THR A 30 32.69 -10.82 40.07
CA THR A 30 32.16 -10.70 38.71
C THR A 30 30.64 -10.67 38.75
N THR A 31 30.07 -9.68 39.44
CA THR A 31 28.71 -9.25 39.14
C THR A 31 28.76 -8.50 37.83
N GLY A 32 28.26 -9.09 36.75
CA GLY A 32 28.03 -8.38 35.52
C GLY A 32 27.30 -7.06 35.85
N ASP A 33 27.81 -5.97 35.31
CA ASP A 33 27.20 -4.66 35.44
C ASP A 33 25.75 -4.78 34.95
N VAL A 34 24.80 -4.79 35.90
CA VAL A 34 23.37 -4.77 35.54
C VAL A 34 23.13 -3.40 34.96
N THR A 35 22.85 -3.34 33.66
CA THR A 35 22.49 -2.10 33.01
C THR A 35 21.14 -1.62 33.58
N ASP A 36 21.10 -0.46 34.19
CA ASP A 36 19.86 0.14 34.71
C ASP A 36 18.87 0.53 33.59
N THR A 37 19.32 0.45 32.33
CA THR A 37 18.55 0.87 31.15
C THR A 37 18.78 -0.13 30.02
N VAL A 38 17.72 -0.62 29.40
CA VAL A 38 17.74 -1.33 28.12
C VAL A 38 17.50 -0.30 27.01
N THR A 39 18.35 -0.31 25.99
CA THR A 39 18.17 0.50 24.79
C THR A 39 17.76 -0.38 23.63
N GLY A 40 17.28 0.21 22.53
CA GLY A 40 16.97 -0.58 21.34
C GLY A 40 16.63 0.25 20.13
N THR A 41 16.42 -0.47 19.04
CA THR A 41 15.95 0.05 17.75
C THR A 41 14.75 -0.76 17.31
N TYR A 42 14.06 -0.33 16.26
CA TYR A 42 12.96 -1.10 15.71
C TYR A 42 12.91 -1.01 14.18
N SER A 43 12.30 -2.02 13.57
CA SER A 43 11.92 -2.06 12.17
C SER A 43 10.43 -2.39 12.04
N LEU A 44 9.84 -2.06 10.89
CA LEU A 44 8.42 -2.21 10.61
C LEU A 44 8.21 -3.26 9.52
N HIS A 45 7.22 -4.13 9.69
CA HIS A 45 6.61 -4.85 8.60
C HIS A 45 5.30 -4.16 8.22
N ILE A 46 5.08 -3.93 6.92
CA ILE A 46 3.93 -3.22 6.37
C ILE A 46 3.23 -4.15 5.38
N GLY A 47 2.12 -4.72 5.82
CA GLY A 47 1.28 -5.59 5.01
C GLY A 47 0.35 -4.83 4.07
N GLY A 48 -0.20 -5.54 3.08
CA GLY A 48 -1.20 -5.02 2.13
C GLY A 48 -2.60 -5.50 2.49
N TYR A 49 -3.52 -4.57 2.69
CA TYR A 49 -4.91 -4.82 3.07
C TYR A 49 -5.89 -4.20 2.07
N ASP A 50 -7.16 -4.55 2.17
CA ASP A 50 -8.20 -4.07 1.25
C ASP A 50 -8.31 -2.54 1.22
N TRP A 51 -7.97 -1.87 2.32
CA TRP A 51 -7.97 -0.41 2.44
C TRP A 51 -6.62 0.26 2.18
N GLY A 52 -5.57 -0.50 1.87
CA GLY A 52 -4.20 -0.02 1.69
C GLY A 52 -3.22 -0.66 2.65
N PRO A 53 -2.03 -0.07 2.87
CA PRO A 53 -1.02 -0.65 3.74
C PRO A 53 -1.33 -0.43 5.21
N ALA A 54 -0.83 -1.34 6.07
CA ALA A 54 -0.82 -1.14 7.51
C ALA A 54 0.44 -1.78 8.14
N VAL A 55 0.95 -1.15 9.20
CA VAL A 55 2.00 -1.73 10.04
C VAL A 55 1.36 -2.83 10.89
N ASP A 56 1.61 -4.07 10.52
CA ASP A 56 1.05 -5.25 11.18
C ASP A 56 2.02 -5.93 12.14
N THR A 57 3.32 -5.67 11.99
CA THR A 57 4.35 -6.22 12.87
C THR A 57 5.45 -5.19 13.14
N VAL A 58 5.84 -5.07 14.40
CA VAL A 58 6.96 -4.25 14.85
C VAL A 58 8.03 -5.16 15.42
N PHE A 59 9.20 -5.18 14.79
CA PHE A 59 10.36 -5.90 15.31
C PHE A 59 11.20 -4.95 16.15
N VAL A 60 11.45 -5.30 17.42
CA VAL A 60 12.28 -4.51 18.32
C VAL A 60 13.56 -5.27 18.65
N ASP A 61 14.70 -4.63 18.37
CA ASP A 61 16.03 -5.11 18.71
C ASP A 61 16.49 -4.44 20.00
N PHE A 62 16.43 -5.18 21.10
CA PHE A 62 16.92 -4.71 22.41
C PHE A 62 18.44 -4.85 22.52
N SER A 63 19.08 -3.99 23.30
CA SER A 63 20.53 -4.09 23.57
C SER A 63 20.93 -5.35 24.34
N GLU A 64 19.99 -6.00 24.99
CA GLU A 64 20.18 -7.16 25.84
C GLU A 64 19.23 -8.29 25.44
N THR A 65 19.66 -9.55 25.64
CA THR A 65 18.77 -10.70 25.53
C THR A 65 17.75 -10.67 26.67
N LEU A 66 16.47 -10.74 26.34
CA LEU A 66 15.39 -10.79 27.34
C LEU A 66 15.20 -12.25 27.80
N ASP A 67 14.91 -12.43 29.09
CA ASP A 67 14.65 -13.76 29.65
C ASP A 67 13.26 -14.29 29.28
N GLU A 68 12.31 -13.39 29.01
CA GLU A 68 10.94 -13.70 28.62
C GLU A 68 10.40 -12.65 27.64
N VAL A 69 9.37 -13.04 26.87
CA VAL A 69 8.70 -12.13 25.95
C VAL A 69 7.89 -11.08 26.73
N PRO A 70 8.10 -9.78 26.51
CA PRO A 70 7.50 -8.71 27.33
C PRO A 70 6.08 -8.34 26.86
N THR A 71 5.18 -9.32 26.70
CA THR A 71 3.85 -9.16 26.08
C THR A 71 3.01 -8.05 26.70
N ASP A 72 2.94 -8.02 28.05
CA ASP A 72 2.13 -7.02 28.78
C ASP A 72 2.97 -5.83 29.29
N ALA A 73 4.29 -5.86 29.07
CA ALA A 73 5.19 -4.86 29.59
C ALA A 73 5.46 -3.71 28.61
N ILE A 74 5.10 -3.86 27.35
CA ILE A 74 5.34 -2.86 26.29
C ILE A 74 4.04 -2.21 25.85
N THR A 75 4.11 -0.91 25.59
CA THR A 75 3.08 -0.14 24.87
C THR A 75 3.69 0.44 23.61
N ILE A 76 2.89 0.48 22.54
CA ILE A 76 3.28 1.05 21.25
C ILE A 76 2.24 2.09 20.85
N SER A 77 2.69 3.27 20.45
CA SER A 77 1.82 4.27 19.80
C SER A 77 2.48 4.79 18.54
N GLU A 78 1.68 5.08 17.50
CA GLU A 78 2.13 5.72 16.26
C GLU A 78 1.88 7.23 16.30
N THR A 79 2.83 8.01 15.76
CA THR A 79 2.64 9.44 15.49
C THR A 79 2.83 9.66 14.00
N LYS A 80 1.81 10.27 13.38
CA LYS A 80 1.77 10.49 11.93
C LYS A 80 0.96 11.72 11.56
N GLN A 81 1.12 12.18 10.30
CA GLN A 81 0.19 13.12 9.70
C GLN A 81 -1.07 12.39 9.22
N VAL A 82 -2.22 13.01 9.45
CA VAL A 82 -3.53 12.55 8.98
C VAL A 82 -4.34 13.73 8.43
N THR A 83 -5.22 13.46 7.48
CA THR A 83 -6.24 14.43 7.08
C THR A 83 -7.37 14.43 8.09
N ASP A 84 -7.70 15.60 8.63
CA ASP A 84 -8.87 15.75 9.50
C ASP A 84 -10.15 15.82 8.66
N TRP A 85 -10.84 14.71 8.57
CA TRP A 85 -12.10 14.57 7.82
C TRP A 85 -13.31 15.21 8.53
N THR A 86 -13.14 15.70 9.76
CA THR A 86 -14.23 16.35 10.52
C THR A 86 -14.32 17.85 10.26
N ASP A 87 -13.27 18.44 9.67
CA ASP A 87 -13.21 19.85 9.24
C ASP A 87 -13.42 19.95 7.72
N ASP A 88 -14.36 20.79 7.28
CA ASP A 88 -14.69 21.00 5.86
C ASP A 88 -13.51 21.50 5.00
N SER A 89 -12.43 21.99 5.61
CA SER A 89 -11.20 22.39 4.91
C SER A 89 -10.18 21.26 4.77
N PHE A 90 -10.45 20.09 5.36
CA PHE A 90 -9.61 18.89 5.31
C PHE A 90 -8.13 19.17 5.63
N PRO A 91 -7.81 19.84 6.77
CA PRO A 91 -6.43 20.15 7.09
C PRO A 91 -5.63 18.89 7.42
N VAL A 92 -4.35 18.93 7.10
CA VAL A 92 -3.41 17.89 7.57
C VAL A 92 -2.95 18.28 8.98
N VAL A 93 -3.07 17.33 9.90
CA VAL A 93 -2.69 17.48 11.30
C VAL A 93 -1.82 16.32 11.76
N GLU A 94 -0.92 16.57 12.72
CA GLU A 94 -0.19 15.50 13.39
C GLU A 94 -1.07 14.91 14.50
N ALA A 95 -1.15 13.58 14.54
CA ALA A 95 -1.94 12.84 15.53
C ALA A 95 -1.16 11.63 16.04
N THR A 96 -1.46 11.24 17.29
CA THR A 96 -0.89 10.05 17.92
C THR A 96 -2.01 9.09 18.28
N PHE A 97 -1.81 7.81 17.94
CA PHE A 97 -2.77 6.73 18.20
C PHE A 97 -2.07 5.58 18.92
N ASP A 98 -2.73 5.04 19.94
CA ASP A 98 -2.26 3.82 20.60
C ASP A 98 -2.51 2.62 19.66
N LEU A 99 -1.51 1.74 19.55
CA LEU A 99 -1.61 0.50 18.77
C LEU A 99 -1.84 -0.68 19.72
N GLU A 100 -2.83 -1.50 19.43
CA GLU A 100 -3.13 -2.71 20.18
C GLU A 100 -2.17 -3.83 19.77
N ILE A 101 -1.41 -4.37 20.73
CA ILE A 101 -0.55 -5.54 20.54
C ILE A 101 -1.42 -6.80 20.69
N THR A 102 -1.51 -7.62 19.66
CA THR A 102 -2.31 -8.86 19.65
C THR A 102 -1.49 -10.10 20.01
N ALA A 103 -0.19 -10.10 19.69
CA ALA A 103 0.76 -11.14 20.05
C ALA A 103 2.17 -10.56 20.18
N ALA A 104 3.03 -11.25 20.92
CA ALA A 104 4.45 -10.99 20.95
C ALA A 104 5.22 -12.31 21.11
N TYR A 105 6.37 -12.42 20.42
CA TYR A 105 7.22 -13.60 20.45
C TYR A 105 8.67 -13.27 20.09
N PHE A 106 9.59 -14.12 20.52
CA PHE A 106 10.99 -14.01 20.09
C PHE A 106 11.14 -14.40 18.62
N VAL A 107 12.03 -13.71 17.92
CA VAL A 107 12.41 -14.05 16.55
C VAL A 107 13.92 -14.16 16.39
N ASN A 108 14.34 -14.92 15.37
CA ASN A 108 15.74 -15.01 14.94
C ASN A 108 16.10 -13.84 13.98
N GLU A 109 17.32 -13.85 13.42
CA GLU A 109 17.82 -12.82 12.51
C GLU A 109 17.03 -12.78 11.17
N GLU A 110 16.37 -13.89 10.81
CA GLU A 110 15.51 -14.03 9.63
C GLU A 110 14.04 -13.66 9.91
N ASN A 111 13.74 -13.12 11.08
CA ASN A 111 12.38 -12.80 11.56
C ASN A 111 11.46 -14.02 11.77
N GLU A 112 12.00 -15.22 11.86
CA GLU A 112 11.23 -16.42 12.15
C GLU A 112 11.04 -16.60 13.65
N GLU A 113 9.84 -17.02 14.07
CA GLU A 113 9.53 -17.29 15.48
C GLU A 113 10.47 -18.34 16.08
N THR A 114 10.95 -18.08 17.29
CA THR A 114 11.79 -19.00 18.07
C THR A 114 11.34 -19.08 19.52
N THR A 115 11.56 -20.24 20.13
CA THR A 115 11.33 -20.45 21.57
C THR A 115 12.55 -20.10 22.42
N ASP A 116 13.69 -19.90 21.79
CA ASP A 116 14.93 -19.55 22.50
C ASP A 116 14.94 -18.04 22.80
N PRO A 117 15.29 -17.61 24.02
CA PRO A 117 15.42 -16.20 24.36
C PRO A 117 16.42 -15.49 23.43
N THR A 118 15.98 -14.35 22.87
CA THR A 118 16.79 -13.49 22.02
C THR A 118 16.68 -12.04 22.49
N ASN A 119 17.41 -11.15 21.83
CA ASN A 119 17.26 -9.72 22.00
C ASN A 119 16.30 -9.11 20.96
N ARG A 120 15.68 -9.93 20.09
CA ARG A 120 14.76 -9.48 19.05
C ARG A 120 13.37 -10.04 19.31
N VAL A 121 12.37 -9.14 19.38
CA VAL A 121 10.96 -9.48 19.65
C VAL A 121 10.10 -8.92 18.54
N ALA A 122 9.20 -9.74 18.01
CA ALA A 122 8.11 -9.30 17.16
C ALA A 122 6.88 -8.97 18.00
N PHE A 123 6.23 -7.84 17.71
CA PHE A 123 4.94 -7.43 18.24
C PHE A 123 3.95 -7.35 17.08
N GLU A 124 2.97 -8.24 17.06
CA GLU A 124 1.86 -8.16 16.10
C GLU A 124 0.88 -7.09 16.53
N ILE A 125 0.47 -6.26 15.58
CA ILE A 125 -0.43 -5.11 15.78
C ILE A 125 -1.80 -5.43 15.21
N ALA A 126 -2.85 -5.11 15.97
CA ALA A 126 -4.20 -5.12 15.44
C ALA A 126 -4.34 -4.02 14.37
N VAL A 127 -4.69 -4.42 13.16
CA VAL A 127 -4.89 -3.50 12.04
C VAL A 127 -6.36 -3.42 11.67
N ASP A 128 -6.81 -2.23 11.31
CA ASP A 128 -8.13 -1.97 10.75
C ASP A 128 -8.07 -0.79 9.76
N PRO A 129 -9.14 -0.47 9.02
CA PRO A 129 -9.14 0.62 8.04
C PRO A 129 -8.74 2.01 8.55
N ASN A 130 -8.69 2.21 9.87
CA ASN A 130 -8.42 3.51 10.49
C ASN A 130 -7.10 3.57 11.27
N THR A 131 -6.45 2.41 11.51
CA THR A 131 -5.25 2.31 12.35
C THR A 131 -4.04 1.79 11.58
N ALA A 132 -2.85 2.12 12.08
CA ALA A 132 -1.56 1.61 11.61
C ALA A 132 -1.23 1.87 10.11
N ASN A 133 -2.02 2.68 9.39
CA ASN A 133 -1.73 3.01 7.99
C ASN A 133 -0.63 4.09 7.90
N PRO A 134 0.54 3.78 7.27
CA PRO A 134 1.65 4.72 7.17
C PRO A 134 1.51 5.73 6.03
N LEU A 135 0.46 5.67 5.23
CA LEU A 135 0.20 6.63 4.16
C LEU A 135 -0.68 7.77 4.63
N LEU A 136 -0.50 8.91 3.99
CA LEU A 136 -1.33 10.11 4.11
C LEU A 136 -2.01 10.37 2.76
N TYR A 137 -3.34 10.38 2.71
CA TYR A 137 -4.08 10.92 1.58
C TYR A 137 -4.47 12.36 1.88
N THR A 138 -4.19 13.29 0.96
CA THR A 138 -4.57 14.70 1.12
C THR A 138 -5.57 15.13 0.07
N MET A 139 -6.68 15.79 0.49
CA MET A 139 -7.69 16.31 -0.42
C MET A 139 -7.15 17.42 -1.34
N THR A 140 -6.15 18.17 -0.88
CA THR A 140 -5.56 19.28 -1.65
C THR A 140 -4.82 18.80 -2.88
N THR A 141 -4.11 17.68 -2.78
CA THR A 141 -3.34 17.10 -3.89
C THR A 141 -4.06 15.95 -4.57
N GLY A 142 -5.00 15.30 -3.88
CA GLY A 142 -5.64 14.05 -4.30
C GLY A 142 -4.63 12.90 -4.39
N ARG A 143 -3.60 12.88 -3.55
CA ARG A 143 -2.50 11.90 -3.59
C ARG A 143 -2.30 11.20 -2.27
N ASN A 144 -1.90 9.93 -2.37
CA ASN A 144 -1.28 9.18 -1.31
C ASN A 144 0.21 9.49 -1.27
N THR A 145 0.73 9.72 -0.07
CA THR A 145 2.16 9.93 0.19
C THR A 145 2.55 9.15 1.44
N TRP A 146 3.81 8.79 1.58
CA TRP A 146 4.31 8.37 2.88
C TRP A 146 4.11 9.52 3.88
N SER A 147 3.53 9.22 5.05
CA SER A 147 3.39 10.21 6.12
C SER A 147 4.78 10.63 6.63
N ASP A 148 4.98 11.94 6.77
CA ASP A 148 6.21 12.51 7.32
C ASP A 148 5.81 13.65 8.28
N PRO A 149 5.99 13.47 9.62
CA PRO A 149 6.61 12.29 10.25
C PRO A 149 5.72 11.02 10.25
N TYR A 150 6.36 9.85 10.32
CA TYR A 150 5.79 8.58 10.75
C TYR A 150 6.80 7.87 11.64
N TYR A 151 6.51 7.75 12.91
CA TYR A 151 7.35 7.03 13.88
C TYR A 151 6.53 6.39 14.99
N LEU A 152 7.15 5.40 15.66
CA LEU A 152 6.55 4.77 16.82
C LEU A 152 7.20 5.25 18.13
N THR A 153 6.39 5.35 19.17
CA THR A 153 6.85 5.45 20.55
C THR A 153 6.63 4.08 21.21
N ILE A 154 7.73 3.41 21.55
CA ILE A 154 7.73 2.11 22.22
C ILE A 154 8.24 2.32 23.63
N ALA A 155 7.42 2.02 24.62
CA ALA A 155 7.69 2.32 26.03
C ALA A 155 7.27 1.19 26.94
N LEU A 156 7.78 1.17 28.17
CA LEU A 156 7.25 0.30 29.20
C LEU A 156 5.86 0.78 29.66
N ALA A 157 4.95 -0.16 29.83
CA ALA A 157 3.67 0.09 30.48
C ALA A 157 3.90 0.54 31.94
N GLU A 158 2.97 1.32 32.49
CA GLU A 158 3.11 1.87 33.84
C GLU A 158 3.29 0.76 34.88
N GLY A 159 4.42 0.78 35.59
CA GLY A 159 4.76 -0.18 36.65
C GLY A 159 5.29 -1.51 36.15
N SER A 160 5.58 -1.63 34.85
CA SER A 160 6.18 -2.83 34.24
C SER A 160 7.72 -2.74 34.17
N SER A 161 8.35 -3.89 33.95
CA SER A 161 9.80 -4.04 33.79
C SER A 161 10.09 -5.09 32.71
N LEU A 162 11.31 -5.03 32.15
CA LEU A 162 11.89 -6.12 31.36
C LEU A 162 12.69 -7.03 32.27
N LEU A 163 12.76 -8.33 31.96
CA LEU A 163 13.58 -9.29 32.68
C LEU A 163 14.84 -9.60 31.85
N VAL A 164 16.01 -9.25 32.41
CA VAL A 164 17.32 -9.42 31.76
C VAL A 164 18.29 -10.10 32.74
N GLY A 165 18.74 -11.29 32.43
CA GLY A 165 19.67 -12.07 33.27
C GLY A 165 19.14 -12.26 34.70
N GLY A 166 17.85 -12.44 34.90
CA GLY A 166 17.16 -12.60 36.18
C GLY A 166 16.94 -11.30 36.96
N ASN A 167 17.19 -10.12 36.36
CA ASN A 167 16.99 -8.81 36.98
C ASN A 167 15.91 -8.03 36.29
N GLU A 168 15.13 -7.28 37.06
CA GLU A 168 14.12 -6.34 36.54
C GLU A 168 14.79 -5.03 36.11
N VAL A 169 14.54 -4.62 34.85
CA VAL A 169 14.99 -3.34 34.29
C VAL A 169 13.77 -2.49 34.00
N THR A 170 13.72 -1.29 34.60
CA THR A 170 12.56 -0.38 34.55
C THR A 170 12.76 0.83 33.64
N ASN A 171 13.90 0.92 32.97
CA ASN A 171 14.17 2.00 31.98
C ASN A 171 14.34 1.37 30.60
N LEU A 172 13.60 1.89 29.62
CA LEU A 172 13.65 1.51 28.23
C LEU A 172 13.82 2.77 27.37
N GLU A 173 14.81 2.76 26.48
CA GLU A 173 15.05 3.85 25.51
C GLU A 173 15.11 3.26 24.10
N ILE A 174 14.08 3.47 23.28
CA ILE A 174 14.02 3.03 21.87
C ILE A 174 14.22 4.26 20.96
N ASN A 175 14.94 4.07 19.86
CA ASN A 175 15.08 5.10 18.83
C ASN A 175 13.70 5.52 18.31
N GLN A 176 13.56 6.82 18.00
CA GLN A 176 12.30 7.35 17.51
C GLN A 176 11.99 6.89 16.08
N GLU A 177 13.01 6.88 15.22
CA GLU A 177 12.84 6.51 13.81
C GLU A 177 13.07 5.00 13.60
N PRO A 178 12.30 4.34 12.72
CA PRO A 178 12.54 2.95 12.36
C PRO A 178 13.88 2.83 11.61
N THR A 179 14.59 1.74 11.85
CA THR A 179 15.83 1.43 11.12
C THR A 179 15.54 0.91 9.72
N GLU A 180 14.38 0.28 9.53
CA GLU A 180 13.97 -0.33 8.28
C GLU A 180 12.44 -0.37 8.18
N LYS A 181 11.93 -0.34 6.95
CA LYS A 181 10.53 -0.60 6.60
C LYS A 181 10.54 -1.76 5.61
N ILE A 182 10.05 -2.91 6.03
CA ILE A 182 9.87 -4.10 5.19
C ILE A 182 8.44 -4.07 4.70
N THR A 183 8.23 -4.14 3.39
CA THR A 183 6.88 -4.04 2.81
C THR A 183 6.59 -5.22 1.89
N VAL A 184 5.31 -5.53 1.71
CA VAL A 184 4.88 -6.52 0.70
C VAL A 184 5.12 -6.06 -0.76
N ALA A 185 5.63 -4.85 -0.97
CA ALA A 185 6.07 -4.35 -2.26
C ALA A 185 7.57 -4.65 -2.54
N ASP A 186 8.32 -5.17 -1.56
CA ASP A 186 9.77 -5.41 -1.69
C ASP A 186 10.10 -6.59 -2.62
N ASP A 187 9.10 -7.42 -2.97
CA ASP A 187 9.22 -8.44 -4.00
C ASP A 187 9.30 -7.85 -5.43
N PHE A 188 8.99 -6.56 -5.59
CA PHE A 188 9.09 -5.86 -6.85
C PHE A 188 10.41 -5.11 -6.96
N GLU A 189 10.97 -5.09 -8.15
CA GLU A 189 12.07 -4.20 -8.49
C GLU A 189 11.51 -2.82 -8.90
N MET A 190 12.24 -1.75 -8.55
CA MET A 190 11.89 -0.38 -8.89
C MET A 190 12.92 0.20 -9.87
N ASP A 191 12.45 0.78 -10.97
CA ASP A 191 13.31 1.39 -11.97
C ASP A 191 12.64 2.64 -12.58
N ASN A 192 13.29 3.27 -13.54
CA ASN A 192 12.76 4.43 -14.24
C ASN A 192 13.13 4.39 -15.73
N PHE A 193 12.32 5.06 -16.53
CA PHE A 193 12.52 5.20 -17.97
C PHE A 193 12.17 6.60 -18.44
N GLU A 194 13.07 7.23 -19.19
CA GLU A 194 12.81 8.51 -19.85
C GLU A 194 12.47 8.24 -21.32
N THR A 195 11.24 8.58 -21.69
CA THR A 195 10.74 8.41 -23.06
C THR A 195 11.35 9.40 -24.03
N SER A 196 11.20 9.15 -25.32
CA SER A 196 11.77 9.97 -26.41
C SER A 196 11.28 11.43 -26.38
N ASN A 197 10.10 11.69 -25.81
CA ASN A 197 9.58 13.05 -25.64
C ASN A 197 10.00 13.71 -24.32
N GLY A 198 10.84 13.03 -23.50
CA GLY A 198 11.38 13.54 -22.23
C GLY A 198 10.47 13.32 -21.01
N THR A 199 9.41 12.51 -21.14
CA THR A 199 8.60 12.12 -19.98
C THR A 199 9.35 11.06 -19.18
N LEU A 200 9.62 11.33 -17.90
CA LEU A 200 10.25 10.39 -16.97
C LEU A 200 9.17 9.65 -16.19
N TYR A 201 9.18 8.33 -16.30
CA TYR A 201 8.37 7.43 -15.50
C TYR A 201 9.25 6.70 -14.49
N ASP A 202 8.79 6.61 -13.24
CA ASP A 202 9.23 5.57 -12.34
C ASP A 202 8.21 4.45 -12.41
N TYR A 203 8.64 3.21 -12.15
CA TYR A 203 7.77 2.05 -12.19
C TYR A 203 8.25 0.96 -11.24
N ALA A 204 7.31 0.12 -10.83
CA ALA A 204 7.59 -1.14 -10.19
C ALA A 204 7.35 -2.28 -11.18
N HIS A 205 8.14 -3.34 -11.07
CA HIS A 205 7.99 -4.52 -11.93
C HIS A 205 8.35 -5.80 -11.20
N TYR A 206 7.76 -6.90 -11.67
CA TYR A 206 8.01 -8.24 -11.16
C TYR A 206 8.08 -9.21 -12.33
N SER A 207 9.01 -10.15 -12.27
CA SER A 207 9.13 -11.25 -13.21
C SER A 207 9.08 -12.57 -12.47
N PRO A 208 8.22 -13.53 -12.89
CA PRO A 208 8.15 -14.84 -12.26
C PRO A 208 9.45 -15.63 -12.48
N GLU A 209 9.73 -16.62 -11.62
CA GLU A 209 10.89 -17.52 -11.81
C GLU A 209 10.72 -18.43 -13.04
N GLU A 210 9.48 -18.78 -13.40
CA GLU A 210 9.16 -19.58 -14.57
C GLU A 210 9.00 -18.69 -15.80
N ASP A 211 9.34 -19.21 -16.98
CA ASP A 211 9.22 -18.50 -18.25
C ASP A 211 7.75 -18.11 -18.51
N SER A 212 7.52 -16.86 -18.89
CA SER A 212 6.21 -16.34 -19.28
C SER A 212 6.34 -15.44 -20.50
N ASP A 213 5.35 -15.47 -21.38
CA ASP A 213 5.22 -14.59 -22.53
C ASP A 213 4.12 -13.54 -22.38
N THR A 214 3.54 -13.42 -21.20
CA THR A 214 2.44 -12.50 -20.89
C THR A 214 2.88 -11.41 -19.91
N LEU A 215 2.50 -10.18 -20.23
CA LEU A 215 2.71 -8.98 -19.43
C LEU A 215 1.37 -8.42 -18.96
N LEU A 216 1.16 -8.35 -17.65
CA LEU A 216 0.08 -7.58 -17.06
C LEU A 216 0.58 -6.18 -16.71
N VAL A 217 -0.03 -5.16 -17.32
CA VAL A 217 0.24 -3.75 -17.04
C VAL A 217 -0.84 -3.23 -16.10
N TRP A 218 -0.43 -2.83 -14.89
CA TRP A 218 -1.30 -2.25 -13.89
C TRP A 218 -1.22 -0.72 -13.92
N LEU A 219 -2.28 -0.09 -14.37
CA LEU A 219 -2.43 1.36 -14.42
C LEU A 219 -3.17 1.83 -13.17
N HIS A 220 -2.48 2.48 -12.25
CA HIS A 220 -2.98 2.86 -10.94
C HIS A 220 -4.12 3.90 -10.96
N GLY A 221 -4.81 4.08 -9.85
CA GLY A 221 -5.83 5.10 -9.65
C GLY A 221 -5.28 6.53 -9.56
N GLY A 222 -6.13 7.50 -9.34
CA GLY A 222 -5.73 8.92 -9.29
C GLY A 222 -4.84 9.26 -8.10
N GLY A 223 -4.96 8.51 -7.01
CA GLY A 223 -4.25 8.76 -5.76
C GLY A 223 -2.76 8.40 -5.77
N GLU A 224 -2.30 7.58 -6.70
CA GLU A 224 -0.96 6.98 -6.69
C GLU A 224 0.02 7.67 -7.67
N GLY A 225 -0.44 8.63 -8.49
CA GLY A 225 0.42 9.41 -9.36
C GLY A 225 1.35 10.34 -8.59
N LYS A 226 2.47 10.76 -9.21
CA LYS A 226 3.44 11.66 -8.57
C LYS A 226 2.85 13.04 -8.29
N GLY A 227 2.86 13.93 -9.22
CA GLY A 227 2.50 15.33 -9.12
C GLY A 227 3.69 16.25 -8.89
N GLU A 228 3.66 17.43 -9.50
CA GLU A 228 4.74 18.39 -9.39
C GLU A 228 4.88 18.93 -7.94
N GLY A 229 6.07 18.82 -7.38
CA GLY A 229 6.37 19.32 -6.04
C GLY A 229 5.82 18.48 -4.89
N ILE A 230 5.16 17.35 -5.17
CA ILE A 230 4.70 16.39 -4.15
C ILE A 230 5.89 15.50 -3.79
N VAL A 231 6.19 15.42 -2.50
CA VAL A 231 7.24 14.56 -1.95
C VAL A 231 6.62 13.36 -1.24
N GLY A 232 7.40 12.28 -1.06
CA GLY A 232 6.94 11.07 -0.37
C GLY A 232 6.05 10.19 -1.24
N THR A 233 6.16 10.30 -2.58
CA THR A 233 5.57 9.37 -3.52
C THR A 233 6.68 8.62 -4.28
N ASP A 234 6.50 7.34 -4.47
CA ASP A 234 7.36 6.45 -5.25
C ASP A 234 6.52 5.27 -5.77
N PRO A 235 7.06 4.39 -6.63
CA PRO A 235 6.29 3.27 -7.19
C PRO A 235 5.76 2.28 -6.15
N SER A 236 6.31 2.22 -4.94
CA SER A 236 5.77 1.35 -3.88
C SER A 236 4.33 1.73 -3.51
N ILE A 237 3.98 3.02 -3.60
CA ILE A 237 2.61 3.49 -3.36
C ILE A 237 1.62 2.94 -4.39
N VAL A 238 2.05 2.76 -5.66
CA VAL A 238 1.23 2.13 -6.69
C VAL A 238 0.84 0.69 -6.31
N LEU A 239 1.76 -0.01 -5.62
CA LEU A 239 1.55 -1.39 -5.17
C LEU A 239 0.78 -1.48 -3.85
N LEU A 240 1.04 -0.57 -2.92
CA LEU A 240 0.54 -0.65 -1.54
C LEU A 240 -0.83 -0.01 -1.37
N ALA A 241 -1.08 1.15 -1.99
CA ALA A 241 -2.30 1.91 -1.74
C ALA A 241 -3.58 1.17 -2.10
N ASN A 242 -3.55 0.30 -3.10
CA ASN A 242 -4.70 -0.50 -3.57
C ASN A 242 -4.42 -2.01 -3.55
N LYS A 243 -3.48 -2.50 -2.73
CA LYS A 243 -3.14 -3.93 -2.58
C LYS A 243 -2.59 -4.58 -3.87
N ALA A 244 -2.07 -3.81 -4.82
CA ALA A 244 -1.51 -4.36 -6.08
C ALA A 244 -0.25 -5.22 -5.86
N SER A 245 0.36 -5.18 -4.68
CA SER A 245 1.40 -6.11 -4.24
C SER A 245 0.98 -7.59 -4.29
N VAL A 246 -0.33 -7.89 -4.32
CA VAL A 246 -0.85 -9.25 -4.55
C VAL A 246 -0.31 -9.89 -5.83
N PHE A 247 0.02 -9.10 -6.84
CA PHE A 247 0.49 -9.62 -8.13
C PHE A 247 1.80 -10.42 -8.06
N SER A 248 2.67 -10.21 -7.04
CA SER A 248 3.91 -11.00 -6.86
C SER A 248 3.69 -12.27 -6.04
N THR A 249 2.53 -12.43 -5.38
CA THR A 249 2.29 -13.58 -4.51
C THR A 249 2.21 -14.89 -5.30
N GLU A 250 2.69 -15.98 -4.68
CA GLU A 250 2.61 -17.33 -5.25
C GLU A 250 1.15 -17.69 -5.60
N ASP A 251 0.20 -17.38 -4.71
CA ASP A 251 -1.23 -17.66 -4.91
C ASP A 251 -1.78 -16.98 -6.18
N PHE A 252 -1.44 -15.71 -6.42
CA PHE A 252 -1.85 -15.02 -7.64
C PHE A 252 -1.19 -15.62 -8.87
N GLN A 253 0.14 -15.76 -8.85
CA GLN A 253 0.92 -16.25 -9.99
C GLN A 253 0.50 -17.67 -10.40
N GLU A 254 0.29 -18.59 -9.45
CA GLU A 254 -0.25 -19.93 -9.73
C GLU A 254 -1.68 -19.87 -10.31
N ALA A 255 -2.54 -19.01 -9.74
CA ALA A 255 -3.93 -18.90 -10.20
C ALA A 255 -4.06 -18.42 -11.64
N VAL A 256 -3.21 -17.48 -12.08
CA VAL A 256 -3.28 -16.86 -13.42
C VAL A 256 -2.32 -17.49 -14.44
N GLY A 257 -1.41 -18.40 -14.02
CA GLY A 257 -0.48 -19.14 -14.90
C GLY A 257 0.84 -18.43 -15.14
N ASN A 258 1.35 -17.72 -14.15
CA ASN A 258 2.58 -16.91 -14.16
C ASN A 258 2.59 -15.80 -15.23
N MET A 259 2.94 -14.62 -14.85
CA MET A 259 3.07 -13.49 -15.78
C MET A 259 4.00 -12.41 -15.24
N HIS A 260 4.62 -11.66 -16.13
CA HIS A 260 5.32 -10.44 -15.78
C HIS A 260 4.33 -9.37 -15.35
N ILE A 261 4.70 -8.59 -14.34
CA ILE A 261 3.89 -7.47 -13.84
C ILE A 261 4.65 -6.17 -14.10
N PHE A 262 3.94 -5.18 -14.61
CA PHE A 262 4.47 -3.85 -14.85
C PHE A 262 3.52 -2.79 -14.31
N ALA A 263 3.95 -2.02 -13.33
CA ALA A 263 3.16 -1.02 -12.64
C ALA A 263 3.82 0.37 -12.74
N PRO A 264 3.63 1.09 -13.86
CA PRO A 264 4.17 2.42 -14.05
C PRO A 264 3.45 3.45 -13.17
N GLN A 265 4.21 4.40 -12.62
CA GLN A 265 3.68 5.55 -11.89
C GLN A 265 3.56 6.75 -12.83
N SER A 266 2.34 7.27 -13.00
CA SER A 266 2.13 8.44 -13.85
C SER A 266 2.79 9.68 -13.25
N PRO A 267 3.39 10.56 -14.08
CA PRO A 267 4.04 11.77 -13.57
C PRO A 267 3.08 12.72 -12.84
N THR A 268 1.79 12.67 -13.16
CA THR A 268 0.72 13.37 -12.47
C THR A 268 -0.47 12.44 -12.24
N MET A 269 -1.33 12.27 -13.22
CA MET A 269 -2.45 11.32 -13.29
C MET A 269 -2.74 10.99 -14.75
N TRP A 270 -3.34 9.83 -15.02
CA TRP A 270 -3.60 9.42 -16.40
C TRP A 270 -4.60 10.33 -17.14
N LEU A 271 -5.61 10.88 -16.44
CA LEU A 271 -6.61 11.82 -16.96
C LEU A 271 -6.10 13.27 -17.10
N ASP A 272 -4.79 13.47 -17.24
CA ASP A 272 -4.17 14.78 -17.35
C ASP A 272 -4.08 15.24 -18.80
N MET A 273 -4.65 16.43 -19.12
CA MET A 273 -4.69 16.97 -20.47
C MET A 273 -3.49 17.86 -20.84
N ASP A 274 -2.71 18.35 -19.87
CA ASP A 274 -1.65 19.34 -20.09
C ASP A 274 -0.31 19.03 -19.38
N GLY A 275 -0.25 18.00 -18.55
CA GLY A 275 0.94 17.63 -17.76
C GLY A 275 1.08 18.39 -16.43
N GLU A 276 0.12 19.23 -16.10
CA GLU A 276 0.09 20.04 -14.86
C GLU A 276 -0.97 19.54 -13.86
N GLY A 277 -1.59 18.38 -14.13
CA GLY A 277 -2.64 17.81 -13.29
C GLY A 277 -4.04 18.32 -13.61
N THR A 278 -4.26 18.89 -14.80
CA THR A 278 -5.59 19.33 -15.23
C THR A 278 -6.40 18.17 -15.78
N TYR A 279 -7.57 17.90 -15.17
CA TYR A 279 -8.47 16.84 -15.64
C TYR A 279 -8.93 17.08 -17.08
N THR A 280 -8.86 16.05 -17.91
CA THR A 280 -9.36 16.09 -19.30
C THR A 280 -10.85 16.39 -19.36
N THR A 281 -11.24 17.08 -20.43
CA THR A 281 -12.65 17.42 -20.72
C THR A 281 -13.21 16.67 -21.93
N ASP A 282 -12.35 15.97 -22.67
CA ASP A 282 -12.70 15.27 -23.91
C ASP A 282 -12.17 13.82 -23.98
N GLY A 283 -11.56 13.36 -22.90
CA GLY A 283 -11.03 12.00 -22.79
C GLY A 283 -9.63 11.83 -23.41
N THR A 284 -8.88 12.90 -23.69
CA THR A 284 -7.47 12.85 -24.11
C THR A 284 -6.52 12.94 -22.92
N SER A 285 -5.29 12.43 -23.06
CA SER A 285 -4.22 12.53 -22.07
C SER A 285 -2.92 12.92 -22.75
N VAL A 286 -2.07 13.68 -22.03
CA VAL A 286 -0.72 14.02 -22.52
C VAL A 286 0.22 12.82 -22.48
N TYR A 287 -0.16 11.74 -21.77
CA TYR A 287 0.68 10.57 -21.56
C TYR A 287 0.47 9.43 -22.57
N GLU A 288 -0.44 9.57 -23.54
CA GLU A 288 -0.83 8.51 -24.47
C GLU A 288 0.38 7.90 -25.21
N GLU A 289 1.18 8.76 -25.86
CA GLU A 289 2.32 8.32 -26.67
C GLU A 289 3.49 7.86 -25.79
N SER A 290 3.77 8.56 -24.70
CA SER A 290 4.88 8.22 -23.81
C SER A 290 4.62 6.95 -23.02
N LEU A 291 3.37 6.71 -22.58
CA LEU A 291 2.99 5.46 -21.93
C LEU A 291 3.06 4.28 -22.90
N LYS A 292 2.67 4.47 -24.18
CA LYS A 292 2.83 3.45 -25.21
C LYS A 292 4.29 3.08 -25.39
N GLU A 293 5.18 4.07 -25.54
CA GLU A 293 6.63 3.85 -25.66
C GLU A 293 7.20 3.09 -24.47
N LEU A 294 6.77 3.44 -23.26
CA LEU A 294 7.19 2.79 -22.03
C LEU A 294 6.72 1.32 -21.95
N ILE A 295 5.45 1.05 -22.28
CA ILE A 295 4.91 -0.33 -22.29
C ILE A 295 5.64 -1.16 -23.34
N ASP A 296 5.88 -0.64 -24.54
CA ASP A 296 6.61 -1.35 -25.59
C ASP A 296 8.04 -1.66 -25.18
N HIS A 297 8.71 -0.69 -24.54
CA HIS A 297 10.06 -0.88 -24.02
C HIS A 297 10.12 -2.06 -23.05
N TYR A 298 9.25 -2.07 -22.02
CA TYR A 298 9.25 -3.11 -21.01
C TYR A 298 8.78 -4.47 -21.56
N LYS A 299 7.79 -4.48 -22.47
CA LYS A 299 7.36 -5.67 -23.20
C LYS A 299 8.54 -6.33 -23.95
N GLU A 300 9.36 -5.52 -24.65
CA GLU A 300 10.55 -6.00 -25.36
C GLU A 300 11.61 -6.52 -24.38
N GLU A 301 11.80 -5.83 -23.25
CA GLU A 301 12.80 -6.19 -22.24
C GLU A 301 12.54 -7.58 -21.64
N VAL A 302 11.28 -7.88 -21.28
CA VAL A 302 10.91 -9.19 -20.73
C VAL A 302 10.58 -10.24 -21.78
N GLY A 303 10.52 -9.85 -23.07
CA GLY A 303 10.22 -10.74 -24.17
C GLY A 303 8.76 -11.20 -24.23
N ALA A 304 7.84 -10.45 -23.62
CA ALA A 304 6.42 -10.77 -23.65
C ALA A 304 5.83 -10.63 -25.05
N GLU A 305 4.97 -11.56 -25.42
CA GLU A 305 4.21 -11.53 -26.70
C GLU A 305 2.81 -10.94 -26.46
N LYS A 306 2.19 -11.24 -25.32
CA LYS A 306 0.84 -10.80 -24.93
C LYS A 306 0.87 -9.67 -23.90
N VAL A 307 -0.12 -8.77 -23.95
CA VAL A 307 -0.28 -7.67 -23.00
C VAL A 307 -1.73 -7.58 -22.51
N ILE A 308 -1.91 -7.70 -21.19
CA ILE A 308 -3.17 -7.47 -20.51
C ILE A 308 -3.10 -6.09 -19.83
N LEU A 309 -4.03 -5.19 -20.17
CA LEU A 309 -4.15 -3.91 -19.49
C LEU A 309 -5.20 -3.99 -18.38
N ALA A 310 -4.83 -3.57 -17.17
CA ALA A 310 -5.73 -3.51 -16.03
C ALA A 310 -5.56 -2.21 -15.25
N GLY A 311 -6.62 -1.73 -14.62
CA GLY A 311 -6.49 -0.59 -13.72
C GLY A 311 -7.83 -0.08 -13.20
N PRO A 312 -7.82 0.50 -11.97
CA PRO A 312 -9.00 1.09 -11.35
C PRO A 312 -9.10 2.59 -11.67
N SER A 313 -10.33 3.12 -11.69
CA SER A 313 -10.59 4.56 -11.67
C SER A 313 -9.89 5.31 -12.83
N ASN A 314 -8.93 6.14 -12.49
CA ASN A 314 -8.04 6.84 -13.41
C ASN A 314 -7.25 5.86 -14.31
N GLY A 315 -6.78 4.74 -13.76
CA GLY A 315 -6.14 3.67 -14.50
C GLY A 315 -7.11 2.92 -15.40
N GLY A 316 -8.33 2.68 -14.95
CA GLY A 316 -9.39 2.10 -15.78
C GLY A 316 -9.77 2.98 -16.98
N TYR A 317 -9.72 4.31 -16.82
CA TYR A 317 -9.79 5.25 -17.95
C TYR A 317 -8.65 4.99 -18.94
N MET A 318 -7.41 4.93 -18.44
CA MET A 318 -6.24 4.79 -19.32
C MET A 318 -6.18 3.42 -19.98
N THR A 319 -6.67 2.36 -19.31
CA THR A 319 -6.85 1.02 -19.89
C THR A 319 -7.68 1.08 -21.19
N LEU A 320 -8.85 1.71 -21.14
CA LEU A 320 -9.70 1.86 -22.33
C LEU A 320 -9.12 2.88 -23.32
N ARG A 321 -8.47 3.95 -22.84
CA ARG A 321 -7.88 4.97 -23.71
C ARG A 321 -6.75 4.40 -24.56
N MET A 322 -5.85 3.63 -23.96
CA MET A 322 -4.77 2.97 -24.69
C MET A 322 -5.31 1.96 -25.70
N ALA A 323 -6.32 1.18 -25.30
CA ALA A 323 -6.93 0.21 -26.19
C ALA A 323 -7.55 0.86 -27.44
N VAL A 324 -8.29 1.96 -27.33
CA VAL A 324 -8.91 2.62 -28.51
C VAL A 324 -7.89 3.35 -29.39
N LEU A 325 -6.70 3.66 -28.85
CA LEU A 325 -5.60 4.26 -29.63
C LEU A 325 -4.76 3.21 -30.35
N TYR A 326 -4.55 2.06 -29.71
CA TYR A 326 -3.64 0.99 -30.14
C TYR A 326 -4.33 -0.38 -30.04
N PRO A 327 -5.44 -0.61 -30.76
CA PRO A 327 -6.28 -1.80 -30.58
C PRO A 327 -5.61 -3.14 -30.92
N GLU A 328 -4.51 -3.11 -31.67
CA GLU A 328 -3.79 -4.33 -32.08
C GLU A 328 -2.68 -4.73 -31.09
N ASP A 329 -2.46 -3.93 -30.03
CA ASP A 329 -1.32 -4.10 -29.12
C ASP A 329 -1.69 -4.73 -27.77
N TYR A 330 -2.99 -4.97 -27.54
CA TYR A 330 -3.50 -5.50 -26.27
C TYR A 330 -4.40 -6.71 -26.49
N ASP A 331 -4.15 -7.75 -25.70
CA ASP A 331 -4.82 -9.05 -25.81
C ASP A 331 -6.03 -9.16 -24.90
N ALA A 332 -6.06 -8.44 -23.76
CA ALA A 332 -7.20 -8.37 -22.86
C ALA A 332 -7.25 -7.06 -22.06
N LEU A 333 -8.45 -6.67 -21.59
CA LEU A 333 -8.68 -5.43 -20.86
C LEU A 333 -9.46 -5.68 -19.58
N ILE A 334 -9.02 -5.08 -18.46
CA ILE A 334 -9.70 -5.14 -17.16
C ILE A 334 -9.92 -3.72 -16.62
N PRO A 335 -10.91 -2.98 -17.15
CA PRO A 335 -11.27 -1.65 -16.66
C PRO A 335 -12.12 -1.77 -15.38
N ILE A 336 -11.55 -1.35 -14.23
CA ILE A 336 -12.20 -1.40 -12.93
C ILE A 336 -12.71 0.00 -12.57
N CYS A 337 -13.98 0.16 -12.20
CA CYS A 337 -14.64 1.45 -11.87
C CYS A 337 -14.09 2.61 -12.72
N HIS A 338 -14.02 2.42 -14.03
CA HIS A 338 -13.24 3.28 -14.93
C HIS A 338 -13.78 4.70 -15.07
N GLY A 339 -12.86 5.68 -15.19
CA GLY A 339 -13.19 7.10 -15.35
C GLY A 339 -13.42 7.56 -16.79
N TYR A 340 -13.47 6.66 -17.78
CA TYR A 340 -13.70 7.05 -19.17
C TYR A 340 -15.20 7.26 -19.42
N ARG A 341 -15.63 8.52 -19.52
CA ARG A 341 -17.02 8.84 -19.78
C ARG A 341 -17.46 8.32 -21.13
N SER A 342 -18.64 7.71 -21.20
CA SER A 342 -19.19 7.17 -22.44
C SER A 342 -19.34 8.24 -23.54
N GLU A 343 -19.56 9.50 -23.18
CA GLU A 343 -19.68 10.62 -24.13
C GLU A 343 -18.38 11.03 -24.82
N TRP A 344 -17.22 10.63 -24.25
CA TRP A 344 -15.89 10.86 -24.84
C TRP A 344 -15.49 9.80 -25.85
N LEU A 345 -16.23 8.68 -25.90
CA LEU A 345 -15.98 7.55 -26.81
C LEU A 345 -16.90 7.63 -28.02
N THR A 346 -16.35 7.51 -29.21
CA THR A 346 -17.13 7.34 -30.44
C THR A 346 -17.47 5.86 -30.66
N ASP A 347 -18.49 5.57 -31.46
CA ASP A 347 -18.82 4.18 -31.84
C ASP A 347 -17.71 3.54 -32.69
N GLU A 348 -16.97 4.33 -33.48
CA GLU A 348 -15.81 3.86 -34.25
C GLU A 348 -14.66 3.39 -33.35
N GLN A 349 -14.41 4.12 -32.27
CA GLN A 349 -13.41 3.71 -31.26
C GLN A 349 -13.83 2.43 -30.53
N LEU A 350 -15.09 2.33 -30.12
CA LEU A 350 -15.59 1.10 -29.51
C LEU A 350 -15.60 -0.08 -30.48
N ASP A 351 -15.95 0.15 -31.76
CA ASP A 351 -15.91 -0.88 -32.80
C ASP A 351 -14.49 -1.38 -33.04
N SER A 352 -13.46 -0.55 -32.88
CA SER A 352 -12.05 -0.96 -33.04
C SER A 352 -11.56 -1.92 -31.96
N ILE A 353 -12.13 -1.88 -30.76
CA ILE A 353 -11.72 -2.72 -29.62
C ILE A 353 -12.72 -3.84 -29.30
N LYS A 354 -13.85 -3.95 -30.00
CA LYS A 354 -14.94 -4.89 -29.67
C LYS A 354 -14.54 -6.37 -29.68
N ASN A 355 -13.45 -6.72 -30.38
CA ASN A 355 -12.94 -8.09 -30.44
C ASN A 355 -11.87 -8.41 -29.36
N ILE A 356 -11.44 -7.40 -28.58
CA ILE A 356 -10.54 -7.63 -27.46
C ILE A 356 -11.39 -8.17 -26.29
N PRO A 357 -11.04 -9.28 -25.66
CA PRO A 357 -11.67 -9.76 -24.45
C PRO A 357 -11.64 -8.71 -23.34
N MET A 358 -12.77 -8.49 -22.64
CA MET A 358 -12.89 -7.47 -21.60
C MET A 358 -13.59 -7.99 -20.36
N PHE A 359 -13.09 -7.60 -19.18
CA PHE A 359 -13.74 -7.88 -17.90
C PHE A 359 -13.95 -6.57 -17.13
N PHE A 360 -15.17 -6.03 -17.15
CA PHE A 360 -15.54 -4.82 -16.42
C PHE A 360 -15.89 -5.14 -14.97
N ILE A 361 -15.41 -4.31 -14.03
CA ILE A 361 -15.70 -4.44 -12.59
C ILE A 361 -16.17 -3.10 -12.06
N TYR A 362 -17.30 -3.04 -11.35
CA TYR A 362 -17.79 -1.83 -10.69
C TYR A 362 -18.80 -2.16 -9.57
N ALA A 363 -19.08 -1.19 -8.70
CA ALA A 363 -20.17 -1.29 -7.73
C ALA A 363 -21.24 -0.23 -8.02
N ASP A 364 -22.51 -0.59 -7.86
CA ASP A 364 -23.65 0.32 -8.11
C ASP A 364 -23.68 1.52 -7.14
N SER A 365 -23.06 1.34 -5.95
CA SER A 365 -22.90 2.39 -4.94
C SER A 365 -21.72 3.35 -5.19
N ASP A 366 -21.03 3.25 -6.32
CA ASP A 366 -19.95 4.18 -6.66
C ASP A 366 -20.50 5.59 -6.92
N GLU A 367 -20.24 6.51 -5.98
CA GLU A 367 -20.63 7.92 -6.07
C GLU A 367 -19.49 8.80 -6.65
N VAL A 368 -18.29 8.25 -6.83
CA VAL A 368 -17.13 8.95 -7.40
C VAL A 368 -17.17 8.89 -8.92
N LEU A 369 -17.31 7.68 -9.48
CA LEU A 369 -17.43 7.43 -10.91
C LEU A 369 -18.73 6.64 -11.18
N ILE A 370 -19.83 7.37 -11.23
CA ILE A 370 -21.20 6.82 -11.35
C ILE A 370 -21.27 5.81 -12.51
N PRO A 371 -21.57 4.53 -12.27
CA PRO A 371 -21.57 3.50 -13.31
C PRO A 371 -22.52 3.80 -14.47
N ALA A 372 -23.65 4.47 -14.20
CA ALA A 372 -24.63 4.88 -15.22
C ALA A 372 -24.08 5.95 -16.20
N GLU A 373 -23.01 6.65 -15.88
CA GLU A 373 -22.35 7.63 -16.74
C GLU A 373 -21.11 7.08 -17.43
N ASN A 374 -20.50 6.03 -16.87
CA ASN A 374 -19.22 5.46 -17.30
C ASN A 374 -19.38 4.01 -17.77
N SER A 375 -19.36 3.03 -16.88
CA SER A 375 -19.26 1.60 -17.23
C SER A 375 -20.48 1.06 -17.96
N ILE A 376 -21.68 1.29 -17.46
CA ILE A 376 -22.91 0.71 -18.01
C ILE A 376 -23.15 1.11 -19.48
N PRO A 377 -23.07 2.40 -19.87
CA PRO A 377 -23.30 2.78 -21.26
C PRO A 377 -22.16 2.33 -22.21
N VAL A 378 -20.93 2.21 -21.73
CA VAL A 378 -19.81 1.69 -22.55
C VAL A 378 -20.01 0.21 -22.82
N ILE A 379 -20.32 -0.60 -21.80
CA ILE A 379 -20.62 -2.03 -21.93
C ILE A 379 -21.79 -2.26 -22.90
N GLN A 380 -22.88 -1.49 -22.74
CA GLN A 380 -24.05 -1.64 -23.61
C GLN A 380 -23.71 -1.33 -25.09
N ARG A 381 -22.95 -0.25 -25.34
CA ARG A 381 -22.55 0.13 -26.70
C ARG A 381 -21.61 -0.92 -27.33
N LEU A 382 -20.66 -1.47 -26.57
CA LEU A 382 -19.81 -2.58 -27.03
C LEU A 382 -20.65 -3.80 -27.46
N ARG A 383 -21.61 -4.20 -26.62
CA ARG A 383 -22.53 -5.30 -26.92
C ARG A 383 -23.42 -5.03 -28.14
N ASP A 384 -23.92 -3.81 -28.30
CA ASP A 384 -24.71 -3.38 -29.46
C ASP A 384 -23.87 -3.36 -30.76
N LEU A 385 -22.56 -3.11 -30.68
CA LEU A 385 -21.61 -3.22 -31.79
C LEU A 385 -21.18 -4.66 -32.10
N GLY A 386 -21.64 -5.64 -31.30
CA GLY A 386 -21.39 -7.06 -31.50
C GLY A 386 -20.12 -7.58 -30.84
N ALA A 387 -19.65 -6.95 -29.77
CA ALA A 387 -18.59 -7.51 -28.94
C ALA A 387 -19.07 -8.83 -28.31
N GLU A 388 -18.30 -9.91 -28.49
CA GLU A 388 -18.69 -11.27 -28.05
C GLU A 388 -18.16 -11.58 -26.64
N GLU A 389 -17.01 -11.02 -26.25
CA GLU A 389 -16.33 -11.30 -24.97
C GLU A 389 -16.29 -10.06 -24.07
N VAL A 390 -17.46 -9.66 -23.55
CA VAL A 390 -17.59 -8.57 -22.58
C VAL A 390 -18.21 -9.13 -21.31
N LYS A 391 -17.34 -9.52 -20.36
CA LYS A 391 -17.73 -9.97 -19.02
C LYS A 391 -17.90 -8.79 -18.09
N VAL A 392 -18.76 -8.95 -17.09
CA VAL A 392 -19.12 -7.89 -16.14
C VAL A 392 -19.29 -8.48 -14.76
N SER A 393 -18.52 -7.98 -13.80
CA SER A 393 -18.79 -8.17 -12.38
C SER A 393 -19.31 -6.87 -11.80
N SER A 394 -20.56 -6.87 -11.33
CA SER A 394 -21.14 -5.73 -10.63
C SER A 394 -21.70 -6.16 -9.28
N THR A 395 -21.52 -5.31 -8.28
CA THR A 395 -22.02 -5.51 -6.92
C THR A 395 -22.84 -4.31 -6.48
N ASP A 396 -23.78 -4.50 -5.55
CA ASP A 396 -24.56 -3.38 -5.02
C ASP A 396 -23.69 -2.43 -4.18
N ILE A 397 -22.80 -2.99 -3.35
CA ILE A 397 -21.93 -2.28 -2.40
C ILE A 397 -20.54 -2.93 -2.38
N VAL A 398 -19.57 -2.28 -1.71
CA VAL A 398 -18.26 -2.84 -1.42
C VAL A 398 -18.13 -3.03 0.10
N GLU A 399 -17.95 -4.26 0.54
CA GLU A 399 -17.87 -4.61 1.97
C GLU A 399 -16.77 -5.65 2.22
N ASP A 400 -16.35 -5.77 3.49
CA ASP A 400 -15.42 -6.81 3.91
C ASP A 400 -16.05 -8.20 3.75
N THR A 401 -15.38 -9.06 3.01
CA THR A 401 -15.79 -10.46 2.77
C THR A 401 -14.98 -11.44 3.62
N SER A 402 -13.85 -11.01 4.20
CA SER A 402 -13.00 -11.85 5.06
C SER A 402 -13.68 -12.23 6.38
N GLY A 403 -14.64 -11.41 6.84
CA GLY A 403 -15.29 -11.54 8.15
C GLY A 403 -14.45 -11.03 9.32
N ASN A 404 -13.25 -10.52 9.05
CA ASN A 404 -12.33 -10.02 10.06
C ASN A 404 -12.66 -8.59 10.50
N TYR A 405 -13.19 -7.79 9.57
CA TYR A 405 -13.44 -6.37 9.79
C TYR A 405 -14.93 -6.08 9.83
N LYS A 406 -15.35 -5.33 10.86
CA LYS A 406 -16.76 -5.03 11.11
C LYS A 406 -16.96 -3.56 11.41
N GLY A 407 -18.09 -3.03 10.96
CA GLY A 407 -18.57 -1.73 11.37
C GLY A 407 -19.04 -1.72 12.84
N GLU A 408 -19.34 -0.53 13.36
CA GLU A 408 -19.83 -0.35 14.75
C GLU A 408 -21.15 -1.10 15.02
N ASP A 409 -21.91 -1.39 13.99
CA ASP A 409 -23.18 -2.14 14.06
C ASP A 409 -23.00 -3.66 14.06
N GLY A 410 -21.73 -4.15 13.93
CA GLY A 410 -21.36 -5.56 13.91
C GLY A 410 -21.57 -6.25 12.55
N ASN A 411 -22.02 -5.52 11.51
CA ASN A 411 -22.06 -5.98 10.14
C ASN A 411 -20.65 -5.92 9.50
N PRO A 412 -20.42 -6.57 8.33
CA PRO A 412 -19.18 -6.40 7.59
C PRO A 412 -18.81 -4.91 7.41
N TYR A 413 -17.51 -4.59 7.47
CA TYR A 413 -17.07 -3.22 7.26
C TYR A 413 -17.45 -2.77 5.84
N LEU A 414 -18.10 -1.62 5.75
CA LEU A 414 -18.56 -1.06 4.48
C LEU A 414 -17.48 -0.11 3.93
N TYR A 415 -16.87 -0.48 2.80
CA TYR A 415 -15.93 0.35 2.10
C TYR A 415 -16.64 1.39 1.21
N ASN A 416 -15.88 2.34 0.68
CA ASN A 416 -16.39 3.25 -0.34
C ASN A 416 -16.78 2.44 -1.60
N GLY A 417 -17.96 2.71 -2.18
CA GLY A 417 -18.43 2.01 -3.38
C GLY A 417 -17.50 2.12 -4.59
N HIS A 418 -16.62 3.13 -4.60
CA HIS A 418 -15.59 3.29 -5.62
C HIS A 418 -14.49 2.22 -5.56
N TRP A 419 -14.30 1.54 -4.42
CA TRP A 419 -13.20 0.61 -4.19
C TRP A 419 -13.49 -0.83 -4.67
N SER A 420 -14.21 -0.98 -5.78
CA SER A 420 -14.53 -2.31 -6.34
C SER A 420 -13.30 -3.14 -6.76
N TRP A 421 -12.11 -2.52 -6.85
CA TRP A 421 -10.84 -3.25 -7.02
C TRP A 421 -10.51 -4.21 -5.88
N ILE A 422 -11.10 -4.04 -4.69
CA ILE A 422 -10.97 -4.98 -3.57
C ILE A 422 -11.39 -6.38 -4.03
N TYR A 423 -12.53 -6.50 -4.68
CA TYR A 423 -13.03 -7.78 -5.18
C TYR A 423 -12.16 -8.36 -6.31
N PHE A 424 -11.49 -7.50 -7.08
CA PHE A 424 -10.51 -7.95 -8.06
C PHE A 424 -9.32 -8.64 -7.37
N PHE A 425 -8.67 -7.97 -6.42
CA PHE A 425 -7.50 -8.50 -5.73
C PHE A 425 -7.79 -9.72 -4.85
N ASN A 426 -9.03 -9.85 -4.35
CA ASN A 426 -9.47 -10.99 -3.55
C ASN A 426 -9.98 -12.17 -4.41
N ASN A 427 -9.91 -12.07 -5.75
CA ASN A 427 -10.52 -13.02 -6.69
C ASN A 427 -12.03 -13.24 -6.45
N GLU A 428 -12.72 -12.17 -6.07
CA GLU A 428 -14.15 -12.16 -5.74
C GLU A 428 -15.00 -11.42 -6.79
N SER A 429 -14.37 -11.01 -7.90
CA SER A 429 -15.08 -10.51 -9.08
C SER A 429 -15.53 -11.69 -9.96
N PHE A 430 -16.83 -11.92 -10.00
CA PHE A 430 -17.42 -12.99 -10.79
C PHE A 430 -18.29 -12.40 -11.91
N ASP A 431 -18.17 -12.96 -13.12
CA ASP A 431 -19.04 -12.56 -14.22
C ASP A 431 -20.52 -12.78 -13.88
N ASN A 432 -21.34 -11.77 -14.08
CA ASN A 432 -22.77 -11.80 -13.77
C ASN A 432 -23.56 -12.86 -14.56
N ASP A 433 -23.08 -13.23 -15.75
CA ASP A 433 -23.80 -14.11 -16.66
C ASP A 433 -23.47 -15.60 -16.43
N ASP A 434 -22.19 -15.95 -16.26
CA ASP A 434 -21.73 -17.34 -16.16
C ASP A 434 -20.92 -17.66 -14.90
N ASN A 435 -20.72 -16.68 -14.00
CA ASN A 435 -20.00 -16.83 -12.74
C ASN A 435 -18.51 -17.19 -12.90
N THR A 436 -17.88 -16.84 -14.04
CA THR A 436 -16.43 -17.00 -14.20
C THR A 436 -15.72 -16.05 -13.24
N ALA A 437 -14.80 -16.57 -12.42
CA ALA A 437 -13.97 -15.77 -11.55
C ALA A 437 -12.92 -15.00 -12.36
N ILE A 438 -12.51 -13.82 -11.88
CA ILE A 438 -11.58 -12.94 -12.61
C ILE A 438 -10.21 -13.61 -12.84
N PHE A 439 -9.64 -14.33 -11.86
CA PHE A 439 -8.34 -14.98 -12.04
C PHE A 439 -8.42 -16.15 -13.00
N ASP A 440 -9.54 -16.91 -12.99
CA ASP A 440 -9.78 -17.96 -13.99
C ASP A 440 -9.89 -17.39 -15.41
N TRP A 441 -10.54 -16.22 -15.53
CA TRP A 441 -10.64 -15.53 -16.81
C TRP A 441 -9.27 -15.01 -17.27
N ILE A 442 -8.45 -14.40 -16.39
CA ILE A 442 -7.09 -13.97 -16.70
C ILE A 442 -6.26 -15.15 -17.19
N LYS A 443 -6.36 -16.30 -16.50
CA LYS A 443 -5.66 -17.53 -16.91
C LYS A 443 -6.02 -17.97 -18.31
N ILE A 444 -7.30 -17.90 -18.70
CA ILE A 444 -7.73 -18.22 -20.06
C ILE A 444 -7.04 -17.29 -21.08
N GLN A 445 -6.98 -15.98 -20.80
CA GLN A 445 -6.32 -15.02 -21.68
C GLN A 445 -4.79 -15.23 -21.74
N ASN A 446 -4.21 -15.75 -20.66
CA ASN A 446 -2.80 -16.10 -20.59
C ASN A 446 -2.48 -17.38 -21.40
N ASP A 447 -3.36 -18.39 -21.36
CA ASP A 447 -3.17 -19.70 -22.02
C ASP A 447 -3.49 -19.66 -23.53
N ASP A 448 -4.37 -18.75 -24.04
CA ASP A 448 -4.78 -18.61 -25.44
C ASP A 448 -3.75 -17.90 -26.31
#